data_4ee37ca416fb400d0da425f09746e92b
#
_entry.id   4ee37ca416fb400d0da425f09746e92b
#
_cell.length_a   1.000
_cell.length_b   1.000
_cell.length_c   1.000
_cell.angle_alpha   90.00
_cell.angle_beta   90.00
_cell.angle_gamma   90.00
#
_symmetry.space_group_name_H-M   'P 1'
#
loop_
_entity.id
_entity.type
_entity.pdbx_description
1 polymer ?
#
loop_
_entity_poly.entity_id
_entity_poly.type
_entity_poly.pdbx_seq_one_letter_code
_entity_poly.pdbx_strand_id
1 'polypeptide(L)'
;MLAKVISSKNSLPILDCFLFQVANNVMTITASDSDNVIKSVIDLTECEGEGEFCIPNKVILDALKELPEQPLTLDVTPDSYAVKIVYQNGLYNFTAQSAEDYPRTQSMTDAANSIMIPATVLIDNISRSLFATANDELRPIMNGVYFDLTPDALAIVASDGHKLVRNKNFSIKSETPASFNLPKKPANLLKNILTKDGGDVLIKFDDRNAEIKYNDGVLNCRLIDGRYPNYNSVIPTDNPSQTTVDRRALLSALRRVLPFASESSQLVRLHMENGRFEVSSEDIDFATSAKEQLSCEYTGAPMSIGFKGSSLMEVLSNLSSDQVVIMLADPSRAGIIVPAEQPEDEDVLMLIMPMLLNE
;
A
#
# COMPACT_ATOMS: atom_id res chain seq x y z
N MET A 1 -2.27 7.13 -14.80
CA MET A 1 -1.69 5.95 -14.13
C MET A 1 -0.17 5.99 -14.15
N LEU A 2 0.50 5.92 -15.30
CA LEU A 2 1.96 5.96 -15.48
C LEU A 2 2.63 7.16 -14.80
N ALA A 3 2.02 8.35 -14.83
CA ALA A 3 2.56 9.56 -14.22
C ALA A 3 2.85 9.46 -12.71
N LYS A 4 2.19 8.54 -12.01
CA LYS A 4 2.38 8.36 -10.55
C LYS A 4 3.75 7.75 -10.19
N VAL A 5 4.45 7.14 -11.14
CA VAL A 5 5.78 6.60 -10.90
C VAL A 5 6.84 7.70 -10.94
N ILE A 6 6.65 8.69 -11.80
CA ILE A 6 7.62 9.78 -11.99
C ILE A 6 7.80 10.55 -10.68
N SER A 7 9.05 10.70 -10.26
CA SER A 7 9.40 11.46 -9.07
C SER A 7 9.41 12.95 -9.36
N SER A 8 9.12 13.78 -8.35
CA SER A 8 9.28 15.24 -8.46
C SER A 8 10.75 15.69 -8.53
N LYS A 9 11.68 14.80 -8.21
CA LYS A 9 13.13 15.03 -8.26
C LYS A 9 13.79 13.78 -8.83
N ASN A 10 13.95 13.72 -10.15
CA ASN A 10 14.66 12.62 -10.80
C ASN A 10 16.16 12.95 -10.92
N SER A 11 17.00 11.94 -10.75
CA SER A 11 18.45 12.07 -10.93
C SER A 11 18.85 12.28 -12.40
N LEU A 12 18.05 11.74 -13.31
CA LEU A 12 18.23 11.86 -14.74
C LEU A 12 17.06 12.63 -15.34
N PRO A 13 17.30 13.77 -16.05
CA PRO A 13 16.22 14.59 -16.62
C PRO A 13 15.30 13.83 -17.60
N ILE A 14 15.83 12.82 -18.30
CA ILE A 14 15.04 12.01 -19.24
C ILE A 14 13.91 11.22 -18.55
N LEU A 15 14.02 10.95 -17.25
CA LEU A 15 12.98 10.28 -16.46
C LEU A 15 11.77 11.20 -16.19
N ASP A 16 11.85 12.48 -16.50
CA ASP A 16 10.69 13.37 -16.52
C ASP A 16 9.82 13.17 -17.77
N CYS A 17 10.22 12.27 -18.66
CA CYS A 17 9.50 11.92 -19.87
C CYS A 17 8.86 10.54 -19.76
N PHE A 18 7.84 10.32 -20.56
CA PHE A 18 7.39 8.99 -20.94
C PHE A 18 8.18 8.51 -22.14
N LEU A 19 8.67 7.29 -22.12
CA LEU A 19 9.21 6.62 -23.29
C LEU A 19 8.06 5.95 -24.04
N PHE A 20 7.95 6.29 -25.32
CA PHE A 20 7.04 5.66 -26.28
C PHE A 20 7.84 4.75 -27.20
N GLN A 21 7.39 3.52 -27.35
CA GLN A 21 7.96 2.53 -28.25
C GLN A 21 6.82 1.99 -29.12
N VAL A 22 6.93 2.15 -30.43
CA VAL A 22 5.91 1.72 -31.38
C VAL A 22 6.51 0.66 -32.29
N ALA A 23 5.92 -0.52 -32.31
CA ALA A 23 6.28 -1.62 -33.19
C ALA A 23 5.10 -2.58 -33.37
N ASN A 24 4.92 -3.15 -34.56
CA ASN A 24 3.94 -4.20 -34.84
C ASN A 24 2.49 -3.84 -34.43
N ASN A 25 2.03 -2.64 -34.69
CA ASN A 25 0.73 -2.11 -34.28
C ASN A 25 0.51 -2.07 -32.74
N VAL A 26 1.58 -2.10 -31.98
CA VAL A 26 1.54 -1.98 -30.51
C VAL A 26 2.36 -0.77 -30.07
N MET A 27 1.80 0.00 -29.16
CA MET A 27 2.50 1.10 -28.50
C MET A 27 2.74 0.75 -27.04
N THR A 28 4.00 0.67 -26.64
CA THR A 28 4.38 0.52 -25.23
C THR A 28 4.78 1.88 -24.68
N ILE A 29 4.14 2.30 -23.61
CA ILE A 29 4.49 3.53 -22.88
C ILE A 29 5.14 3.15 -21.56
N THR A 30 6.35 3.66 -21.33
CA THR A 30 7.14 3.41 -20.11
C THR A 30 7.32 4.69 -19.32
N ALA A 31 7.16 4.59 -18.01
CA ALA A 31 7.50 5.63 -17.05
C ALA A 31 8.41 5.06 -15.96
N SER A 32 9.39 5.85 -15.49
CA SER A 32 10.37 5.38 -14.51
C SER A 32 10.80 6.49 -13.55
N ASP A 33 11.24 6.09 -12.33
CA ASP A 33 11.95 6.94 -11.38
C ASP A 33 13.33 6.37 -10.99
N SER A 34 13.89 5.50 -11.79
CA SER A 34 15.11 4.69 -11.61
C SER A 34 14.89 3.40 -10.82
N ASP A 35 14.12 3.40 -9.73
CA ASP A 35 13.87 2.22 -8.89
C ASP A 35 12.59 1.49 -9.27
N ASN A 36 11.64 2.23 -9.86
CA ASN A 36 10.34 1.71 -10.27
C ASN A 36 10.10 2.03 -11.75
N VAL A 37 9.69 1.04 -12.50
CA VAL A 37 9.38 1.18 -13.93
C VAL A 37 8.03 0.58 -14.22
N ILE A 38 7.12 1.38 -14.75
CA ILE A 38 5.80 0.89 -15.21
C ILE A 38 5.78 0.93 -16.73
N LYS A 39 5.32 -0.17 -17.33
CA LYS A 39 5.03 -0.28 -18.75
C LYS A 39 3.55 -0.56 -18.93
N SER A 40 2.93 0.17 -19.85
CA SER A 40 1.57 -0.08 -20.31
C SER A 40 1.60 -0.33 -21.82
N VAL A 41 0.79 -1.29 -22.25
CA VAL A 41 0.72 -1.71 -23.64
C VAL A 41 -0.63 -1.29 -24.22
N ILE A 42 -0.63 -0.71 -25.41
CA ILE A 42 -1.82 -0.23 -26.11
C ILE A 42 -1.79 -0.78 -27.53
N ASP A 43 -2.84 -1.50 -27.92
CA ASP A 43 -3.05 -1.93 -29.29
C ASP A 43 -3.48 -0.72 -30.15
N LEU A 44 -2.79 -0.51 -31.26
CA LEU A 44 -3.10 0.56 -32.18
C LEU A 44 -4.04 0.07 -33.28
N THR A 45 -5.03 0.89 -33.65
CA THR A 45 -5.94 0.58 -34.74
C THR A 45 -5.21 0.59 -36.08
N GLU A 46 -4.32 1.56 -36.26
CA GLU A 46 -3.48 1.74 -37.47
C GLU A 46 -2.10 2.22 -37.03
N CYS A 47 -1.05 1.73 -37.69
CA CYS A 47 0.32 2.15 -37.43
C CYS A 47 1.12 2.17 -38.70
N GLU A 48 1.67 3.34 -39.06
CA GLU A 48 2.61 3.52 -40.15
C GLU A 48 4.01 3.80 -39.56
N GLY A 49 4.93 2.84 -39.72
CA GLY A 49 6.29 2.94 -39.21
C GLY A 49 6.47 2.43 -37.76
N GLU A 50 7.72 2.38 -37.39
CA GLU A 50 8.18 1.94 -36.07
C GLU A 50 9.20 2.93 -35.52
N GLY A 51 9.31 3.04 -34.21
CA GLY A 51 10.29 3.92 -33.58
C GLY A 51 10.11 4.09 -32.08
N GLU A 52 11.03 4.85 -31.52
CA GLU A 52 10.98 5.18 -30.09
C GLU A 52 11.36 6.66 -29.87
N PHE A 53 10.69 7.26 -28.92
CA PHE A 53 10.89 8.67 -28.57
C PHE A 53 10.40 8.94 -27.15
N CYS A 54 10.87 10.04 -26.56
CA CYS A 54 10.50 10.46 -25.21
C CYS A 54 9.69 11.76 -25.25
N ILE A 55 8.53 11.77 -24.60
CA ILE A 55 7.67 12.97 -24.46
C ILE A 55 7.69 13.43 -23.00
N PRO A 56 7.96 14.72 -22.71
CA PRO A 56 7.86 15.27 -21.37
C PRO A 56 6.48 15.01 -20.75
N ASN A 57 6.46 14.38 -19.56
CA ASN A 57 5.21 13.92 -18.94
C ASN A 57 4.20 15.05 -18.78
N LYS A 58 4.64 16.23 -18.34
CA LYS A 58 3.77 17.38 -18.10
C LYS A 58 3.06 17.83 -19.38
N VAL A 59 3.79 17.89 -20.49
CA VAL A 59 3.23 18.35 -21.78
C VAL A 59 2.12 17.42 -22.25
N ILE A 60 2.39 16.11 -22.29
CA ILE A 60 1.41 15.13 -22.78
C ILE A 60 0.21 15.00 -21.83
N LEU A 61 0.43 15.04 -20.51
CA LEU A 61 -0.65 14.96 -19.54
C LEU A 61 -1.55 16.19 -19.58
N ASP A 62 -0.96 17.40 -19.65
CA ASP A 62 -1.73 18.64 -19.74
C ASP A 62 -2.54 18.70 -21.03
N ALA A 63 -2.02 18.12 -22.12
CA ALA A 63 -2.74 18.02 -23.38
C ALA A 63 -3.90 17.03 -23.35
N LEU A 64 -3.69 15.84 -22.78
CA LEU A 64 -4.67 14.75 -22.87
C LEU A 64 -5.75 14.77 -21.77
N LYS A 65 -5.47 15.34 -20.59
CA LYS A 65 -6.43 15.29 -19.43
C LYS A 65 -7.75 16.02 -19.69
N GLU A 66 -7.73 17.02 -20.59
CA GLU A 66 -8.90 17.84 -20.93
C GLU A 66 -9.68 17.29 -22.14
N LEU A 67 -9.15 16.23 -22.80
CA LEU A 67 -9.83 15.61 -23.94
C LEU A 67 -10.85 14.59 -23.46
N PRO A 68 -12.08 14.61 -24.00
CA PRO A 68 -13.00 13.49 -23.83
C PRO A 68 -12.45 12.25 -24.56
N GLU A 69 -12.97 11.08 -24.19
CA GLU A 69 -12.61 9.84 -24.86
C GLU A 69 -12.96 9.89 -26.36
N GLN A 70 -11.94 9.77 -27.19
CA GLN A 70 -12.05 9.86 -28.65
C GLN A 70 -10.83 9.23 -29.31
N PRO A 71 -10.91 8.88 -30.62
CA PRO A 71 -9.72 8.49 -31.39
C PRO A 71 -8.70 9.62 -31.47
N LEU A 72 -7.42 9.27 -31.34
CA LEU A 72 -6.30 10.19 -31.48
C LEU A 72 -5.34 9.67 -32.55
N THR A 73 -4.81 10.57 -33.38
CA THR A 73 -3.71 10.25 -34.29
C THR A 73 -2.44 10.92 -33.78
N LEU A 74 -1.42 10.12 -33.56
CA LEU A 74 -0.09 10.57 -33.15
C LEU A 74 0.85 10.50 -34.36
N ASP A 75 1.30 11.64 -34.82
CA ASP A 75 2.24 11.76 -35.94
C ASP A 75 3.58 12.26 -35.42
N VAL A 76 4.66 11.52 -35.68
CA VAL A 76 6.00 11.81 -35.17
C VAL A 76 6.99 11.84 -36.31
N THR A 77 7.69 12.96 -36.47
CA THR A 77 8.75 13.11 -37.48
C THR A 77 10.10 12.67 -36.89
N PRO A 78 10.72 11.56 -37.37
CA PRO A 78 11.92 10.99 -36.75
C PRO A 78 13.10 11.94 -36.59
N ASP A 79 13.42 12.70 -37.65
CA ASP A 79 14.62 13.55 -37.68
C ASP A 79 14.55 14.78 -36.78
N SER A 80 13.35 15.33 -36.57
CA SER A 80 13.13 16.54 -35.78
C SER A 80 12.50 16.31 -34.45
N TYR A 81 12.03 15.08 -34.16
CA TYR A 81 11.19 14.73 -33.01
C TYR A 81 9.93 15.60 -32.88
N ALA A 82 9.48 16.22 -33.98
CA ALA A 82 8.24 16.97 -33.98
C ALA A 82 7.06 16.00 -33.81
N VAL A 83 6.22 16.26 -32.82
CA VAL A 83 5.04 15.45 -32.49
C VAL A 83 3.79 16.27 -32.74
N LYS A 84 2.85 15.66 -33.45
CA LYS A 84 1.52 16.21 -33.70
C LYS A 84 0.47 15.21 -33.20
N ILE A 85 -0.38 15.63 -32.28
CA ILE A 85 -1.54 14.86 -31.85
C ILE A 85 -2.77 15.50 -32.49
N VAL A 86 -3.45 14.75 -33.36
CA VAL A 86 -4.71 15.19 -33.99
C VAL A 86 -5.88 14.53 -33.24
N TYR A 87 -6.85 15.32 -32.89
CA TYR A 87 -8.12 14.91 -32.31
C TYR A 87 -9.30 15.55 -33.03
N GLN A 88 -10.54 15.15 -32.72
CA GLN A 88 -11.73 15.47 -33.48
C GLN A 88 -11.86 16.96 -33.90
N ASN A 89 -11.53 17.89 -33.02
CA ASN A 89 -11.77 19.32 -33.20
C ASN A 89 -10.49 20.18 -33.20
N GLY A 90 -9.30 19.54 -33.17
CA GLY A 90 -8.06 20.31 -33.08
C GLY A 90 -6.80 19.47 -33.16
N LEU A 91 -5.69 20.12 -32.87
CA LEU A 91 -4.39 19.46 -32.81
C LEU A 91 -3.48 20.09 -31.76
N TYR A 92 -2.55 19.31 -31.27
CA TYR A 92 -1.42 19.75 -30.44
C TYR A 92 -0.12 19.53 -31.21
N ASN A 93 0.80 20.47 -31.10
CA ASN A 93 2.16 20.33 -31.62
C ASN A 93 3.16 20.56 -30.50
N PHE A 94 4.13 19.68 -30.35
CA PHE A 94 5.25 19.83 -29.44
C PHE A 94 6.45 19.03 -29.94
N THR A 95 7.57 19.09 -29.23
CA THR A 95 8.78 18.36 -29.59
C THR A 95 9.07 17.27 -28.57
N ALA A 96 9.27 16.06 -29.04
CA ALA A 96 9.79 14.94 -28.28
C ALA A 96 11.32 15.01 -28.16
N GLN A 97 11.90 14.04 -27.47
CA GLN A 97 13.34 13.89 -27.29
C GLN A 97 13.78 12.50 -27.73
N SER A 98 15.08 12.32 -28.00
CA SER A 98 15.67 11.00 -28.27
C SER A 98 15.42 10.08 -27.09
N ALA A 99 15.17 8.81 -27.39
CA ALA A 99 15.04 7.74 -26.39
C ALA A 99 16.37 7.06 -26.04
N GLU A 100 17.48 7.49 -26.63
CA GLU A 100 18.79 6.83 -26.52
C GLU A 100 19.27 6.75 -25.07
N ASP A 101 19.10 7.83 -24.31
CA ASP A 101 19.53 7.92 -22.91
C ASP A 101 18.49 7.37 -21.90
N TYR A 102 17.34 6.85 -22.36
CA TYR A 102 16.33 6.33 -21.46
C TYR A 102 16.75 4.97 -20.88
N PRO A 103 16.80 4.81 -19.53
CA PRO A 103 17.25 3.57 -18.90
C PRO A 103 16.39 2.36 -19.32
N ARG A 104 17.04 1.26 -19.70
CA ARG A 104 16.37 0.03 -20.09
C ARG A 104 16.26 -0.92 -18.91
N THR A 105 15.08 -1.47 -18.72
CA THR A 105 14.84 -2.50 -17.70
C THR A 105 14.91 -3.87 -18.36
N GLN A 106 15.69 -4.76 -17.78
CA GLN A 106 15.75 -6.16 -18.19
C GLN A 106 14.60 -6.92 -17.52
N SER A 107 13.99 -7.86 -18.24
CA SER A 107 13.03 -8.80 -17.69
C SER A 107 13.74 -9.76 -16.74
N MET A 108 13.03 -10.20 -15.71
CA MET A 108 13.58 -11.20 -14.78
C MET A 108 13.77 -12.56 -15.48
N THR A 109 14.77 -13.29 -15.02
CA THR A 109 15.08 -14.64 -15.54
C THR A 109 14.03 -15.66 -15.08
N ASP A 110 13.97 -16.82 -15.75
CA ASP A 110 13.09 -17.92 -15.36
C ASP A 110 13.51 -18.61 -14.05
N ALA A 111 14.73 -18.32 -13.53
CA ALA A 111 15.21 -18.80 -12.25
C ALA A 111 14.66 -18.00 -11.04
N ALA A 112 13.95 -16.91 -11.27
CA ALA A 112 13.32 -16.13 -10.22
C ALA A 112 12.16 -16.89 -9.55
N ASN A 113 11.96 -16.64 -8.25
CA ASN A 113 10.75 -17.11 -7.58
C ASN A 113 9.52 -16.46 -8.23
N SER A 114 8.41 -17.20 -8.26
CA SER A 114 7.17 -16.66 -8.83
C SER A 114 5.95 -17.07 -8.02
N ILE A 115 4.97 -16.19 -7.97
CA ILE A 115 3.68 -16.46 -7.35
C ILE A 115 2.56 -15.75 -8.14
N MET A 116 1.41 -16.40 -8.20
CA MET A 116 0.18 -15.86 -8.77
C MET A 116 -0.75 -15.44 -7.62
N ILE A 117 -1.21 -14.20 -7.65
CA ILE A 117 -2.11 -13.65 -6.62
C ILE A 117 -3.29 -12.96 -7.31
N PRO A 118 -4.55 -13.25 -6.95
CA PRO A 118 -5.69 -12.50 -7.45
C PRO A 118 -5.55 -11.01 -7.14
N ALA A 119 -5.86 -10.14 -8.09
CA ALA A 119 -5.73 -8.69 -7.94
C ALA A 119 -6.52 -8.17 -6.74
N THR A 120 -7.72 -8.71 -6.47
CA THR A 120 -8.53 -8.37 -5.29
C THR A 120 -7.79 -8.63 -3.99
N VAL A 121 -7.20 -9.82 -3.85
CA VAL A 121 -6.44 -10.22 -2.64
C VAL A 121 -5.24 -9.30 -2.46
N LEU A 122 -4.50 -9.04 -3.55
CA LEU A 122 -3.31 -8.18 -3.50
C LEU A 122 -3.67 -6.74 -3.10
N ILE A 123 -4.69 -6.15 -3.70
CA ILE A 123 -5.17 -4.80 -3.40
C ILE A 123 -5.63 -4.69 -1.93
N ASP A 124 -6.45 -5.63 -1.47
CA ASP A 124 -7.02 -5.59 -0.14
C ASP A 124 -5.94 -5.76 0.95
N ASN A 125 -5.01 -6.70 0.75
CA ASN A 125 -3.93 -6.95 1.70
C ASN A 125 -2.87 -5.82 1.72
N ILE A 126 -2.49 -5.27 0.57
CA ILE A 126 -1.62 -4.09 0.52
C ILE A 126 -2.32 -2.90 1.21
N SER A 127 -3.60 -2.67 0.94
CA SER A 127 -4.35 -1.57 1.54
C SER A 127 -4.43 -1.67 3.05
N ARG A 128 -4.62 -2.88 3.59
CA ARG A 128 -4.64 -3.13 5.04
C ARG A 128 -3.27 -3.00 5.69
N SER A 129 -2.17 -3.13 4.93
CA SER A 129 -0.81 -3.19 5.49
C SER A 129 -0.05 -1.89 5.39
N LEU A 130 -0.25 -1.09 4.33
CA LEU A 130 0.56 0.09 4.02
C LEU A 130 0.68 1.10 5.16
N PHE A 131 -0.41 1.33 5.92
CA PHE A 131 -0.40 2.30 7.02
C PHE A 131 0.51 1.90 8.18
N ALA A 132 0.80 0.62 8.32
CA ALA A 132 1.64 0.08 9.37
C ALA A 132 3.14 0.05 9.03
N THR A 133 3.53 0.39 7.79
CA THR A 133 4.95 0.47 7.41
C THR A 133 5.64 1.66 8.07
N ALA A 134 6.90 1.49 8.46
CA ALA A 134 7.72 2.56 9.03
C ALA A 134 8.10 3.63 7.98
N ASN A 135 8.59 4.75 8.45
CA ASN A 135 9.29 5.75 7.66
C ASN A 135 10.59 6.10 8.41
N ASP A 136 11.48 5.14 8.46
CA ASP A 136 12.66 5.15 9.32
C ASP A 136 13.92 4.84 8.49
N GLU A 137 14.80 5.83 8.38
CA GLU A 137 16.05 5.70 7.63
C GLU A 137 17.06 4.75 8.33
N LEU A 138 16.94 4.57 9.64
CA LEU A 138 17.81 3.68 10.42
C LEU A 138 17.38 2.21 10.31
N ARG A 139 16.11 1.97 10.02
CA ARG A 139 15.54 0.62 9.85
C ARG A 139 14.78 0.50 8.53
N PRO A 140 15.47 0.63 7.39
CA PRO A 140 14.83 0.64 6.07
C PRO A 140 14.03 -0.64 5.79
N ILE A 141 14.41 -1.77 6.41
CA ILE A 141 13.70 -3.04 6.27
C ILE A 141 12.21 -2.97 6.71
N MET A 142 11.85 -2.02 7.58
CA MET A 142 10.49 -1.81 8.05
C MET A 142 9.70 -0.82 7.18
N ASN A 143 10.32 -0.23 6.16
CA ASN A 143 9.68 0.76 5.28
C ASN A 143 8.88 0.13 4.13
N GLY A 144 8.70 -1.18 4.13
CA GLY A 144 7.99 -1.93 3.11
C GLY A 144 6.90 -2.84 3.65
N VAL A 145 6.19 -3.46 2.73
CA VAL A 145 5.24 -4.53 2.97
C VAL A 145 5.95 -5.85 2.68
N TYR A 146 6.07 -6.68 3.70
CA TYR A 146 6.75 -7.96 3.62
C TYR A 146 5.80 -9.07 3.21
N PHE A 147 6.19 -9.83 2.22
CA PHE A 147 5.49 -11.01 1.70
C PHE A 147 6.25 -12.25 2.13
N ASP A 148 5.61 -13.11 2.91
CA ASP A 148 6.17 -14.35 3.46
C ASP A 148 5.36 -15.54 2.92
N LEU A 149 5.96 -16.24 1.98
CA LEU A 149 5.36 -17.39 1.30
C LEU A 149 5.80 -18.67 1.97
N THR A 150 4.83 -19.48 2.35
CA THR A 150 5.05 -20.77 2.99
C THR A 150 4.15 -21.85 2.35
N PRO A 151 4.39 -23.14 2.64
CA PRO A 151 3.48 -24.21 2.22
C PRO A 151 2.07 -24.11 2.81
N ASP A 152 1.90 -23.35 3.90
CA ASP A 152 0.62 -23.25 4.60
C ASP A 152 -0.20 -22.03 4.14
N ALA A 153 0.47 -20.91 3.85
CA ALA A 153 -0.19 -19.63 3.54
C ALA A 153 0.78 -18.61 2.95
N LEU A 154 0.23 -17.56 2.35
CA LEU A 154 0.91 -16.29 2.12
C LEU A 154 0.58 -15.36 3.30
N ALA A 155 1.61 -14.90 4.03
CA ALA A 155 1.46 -13.82 4.99
C ALA A 155 1.96 -12.50 4.40
N ILE A 156 1.14 -11.45 4.51
CA ILE A 156 1.49 -10.08 4.13
C ILE A 156 1.55 -9.25 5.41
N VAL A 157 2.74 -8.71 5.71
CA VAL A 157 3.08 -8.14 7.01
C VAL A 157 3.66 -6.75 6.85
N ALA A 158 3.31 -5.84 7.74
CA ALA A 158 3.94 -4.55 7.87
C ALA A 158 4.03 -4.13 9.35
N SER A 159 5.10 -3.45 9.72
CA SER A 159 5.28 -2.94 11.09
C SER A 159 6.18 -1.71 11.10
N ASP A 160 5.93 -0.80 12.05
CA ASP A 160 6.80 0.33 12.37
C ASP A 160 7.49 0.18 13.75
N GLY A 161 7.25 -0.96 14.42
CA GLY A 161 7.73 -1.24 15.77
C GLY A 161 6.75 -0.85 16.88
N HIS A 162 5.71 -0.06 16.58
CA HIS A 162 4.65 0.32 17.52
C HIS A 162 3.31 -0.31 17.18
N LYS A 163 3.10 -0.62 15.92
CA LYS A 163 1.96 -1.38 15.40
C LYS A 163 2.45 -2.39 14.38
N LEU A 164 1.69 -3.47 14.22
CA LEU A 164 1.96 -4.51 13.24
C LEU A 164 0.64 -4.98 12.64
N VAL A 165 0.66 -5.21 11.35
CA VAL A 165 -0.43 -5.88 10.61
C VAL A 165 0.12 -7.18 10.06
N ARG A 166 -0.64 -8.25 10.24
CA ARG A 166 -0.41 -9.55 9.59
C ARG A 166 -1.71 -10.01 8.95
N ASN A 167 -1.68 -10.15 7.65
CA ASN A 167 -2.76 -10.78 6.88
C ASN A 167 -2.25 -12.12 6.37
N LYS A 168 -2.80 -13.23 6.80
CA LYS A 168 -2.55 -14.55 6.22
C LYS A 168 -3.67 -14.90 5.26
N ASN A 169 -3.30 -15.35 4.08
CA ASN A 169 -4.23 -15.92 3.13
C ASN A 169 -3.89 -17.40 2.92
N PHE A 170 -4.85 -18.29 3.21
CA PHE A 170 -4.66 -19.74 3.20
C PHE A 170 -4.91 -20.38 1.82
N SER A 171 -5.51 -19.63 0.90
CA SER A 171 -5.73 -20.12 -0.49
C SER A 171 -4.47 -19.98 -1.35
N ILE A 172 -3.52 -19.10 -0.96
CA ILE A 172 -2.29 -18.85 -1.69
C ILE A 172 -1.12 -19.49 -0.94
N LYS A 173 -0.44 -20.40 -1.60
CA LYS A 173 0.63 -21.24 -1.01
C LYS A 173 1.81 -21.36 -1.96
N SER A 174 2.97 -21.67 -1.41
CA SER A 174 4.18 -21.95 -2.18
C SER A 174 4.85 -23.22 -1.64
N GLU A 175 5.16 -24.19 -2.50
CA GLU A 175 5.85 -25.41 -2.08
C GLU A 175 7.23 -25.11 -1.49
N THR A 176 7.91 -24.11 -2.03
CA THR A 176 9.20 -23.64 -1.54
C THR A 176 9.01 -22.33 -0.77
N PRO A 177 9.40 -22.27 0.51
CA PRO A 177 9.37 -21.02 1.25
C PRO A 177 10.20 -19.94 0.54
N ALA A 178 9.60 -18.77 0.36
CA ALA A 178 10.25 -17.63 -0.26
C ALA A 178 9.67 -16.33 0.34
N SER A 179 10.40 -15.24 0.25
CA SER A 179 9.91 -13.97 0.77
C SER A 179 10.52 -12.78 0.04
N PHE A 180 9.81 -11.67 0.05
CA PHE A 180 10.32 -10.40 -0.45
C PHE A 180 9.70 -9.23 0.30
N ASN A 181 10.37 -8.09 0.27
CA ASN A 181 9.93 -6.88 0.95
C ASN A 181 9.69 -5.76 -0.07
N LEU A 182 8.42 -5.49 -0.32
CA LEU A 182 7.96 -4.53 -1.32
C LEU A 182 7.95 -3.10 -0.74
N PRO A 183 8.74 -2.15 -1.27
CA PRO A 183 8.75 -0.78 -0.77
C PRO A 183 7.38 -0.10 -0.86
N LYS A 184 7.16 0.94 -0.04
CA LYS A 184 5.91 1.71 -0.01
C LYS A 184 5.47 2.23 -1.39
N LYS A 185 6.42 2.76 -2.18
CA LYS A 185 6.08 3.39 -3.46
C LYS A 185 5.49 2.39 -4.44
N PRO A 186 6.15 1.26 -4.79
CA PRO A 186 5.54 0.25 -5.65
C PRO A 186 4.27 -0.37 -5.06
N ALA A 187 4.17 -0.57 -3.74
CA ALA A 187 2.93 -1.03 -3.11
C ALA A 187 1.76 -0.04 -3.34
N ASN A 188 2.00 1.27 -3.17
CA ASN A 188 1.01 2.30 -3.50
C ASN A 188 0.67 2.36 -4.99
N LEU A 189 1.66 2.15 -5.86
CA LEU A 189 1.43 2.10 -7.30
C LEU A 189 0.49 0.94 -7.64
N LEU A 190 0.74 -0.27 -7.13
CA LEU A 190 -0.11 -1.45 -7.34
C LEU A 190 -1.54 -1.20 -6.87
N LYS A 191 -1.73 -0.67 -5.67
CA LYS A 191 -3.06 -0.31 -5.15
C LYS A 191 -3.85 0.62 -6.08
N ASN A 192 -3.16 1.47 -6.83
CA ASN A 192 -3.78 2.46 -7.72
C ASN A 192 -3.90 1.99 -9.18
N ILE A 193 -3.12 1.00 -9.58
CA ILE A 193 -3.06 0.48 -10.96
C ILE A 193 -4.02 -0.70 -11.11
N LEU A 194 -3.99 -1.62 -10.14
CA LEU A 194 -4.80 -2.82 -10.18
C LEU A 194 -6.27 -2.47 -9.99
N THR A 195 -7.12 -3.17 -10.71
CA THR A 195 -8.58 -3.14 -10.55
C THR A 195 -9.05 -4.45 -9.95
N LYS A 196 -10.16 -4.44 -9.22
CA LYS A 196 -10.69 -5.66 -8.59
C LYS A 196 -11.09 -6.73 -9.62
N ASP A 197 -11.43 -6.31 -10.82
CA ASP A 197 -11.78 -7.20 -11.95
C ASP A 197 -10.55 -7.58 -12.80
N GLY A 198 -9.34 -7.20 -12.37
CA GLY A 198 -8.10 -7.32 -13.12
C GLY A 198 -7.52 -8.74 -13.24
N GLY A 199 -8.21 -9.76 -12.74
CA GLY A 199 -7.74 -11.15 -12.82
C GLY A 199 -6.56 -11.45 -11.89
N ASP A 200 -5.68 -12.33 -12.33
CA ASP A 200 -4.51 -12.75 -11.58
C ASP A 200 -3.28 -11.89 -11.89
N VAL A 201 -2.50 -11.60 -10.87
CA VAL A 201 -1.24 -10.87 -10.94
C VAL A 201 -0.09 -11.85 -10.76
N LEU A 202 0.80 -11.93 -11.73
CA LEU A 202 2.02 -12.72 -11.65
C LEU A 202 3.14 -11.88 -11.07
N ILE A 203 3.66 -12.26 -9.91
CA ILE A 203 4.82 -11.64 -9.29
C ILE A 203 6.02 -12.58 -9.43
N LYS A 204 7.04 -12.15 -10.17
CA LYS A 204 8.37 -12.77 -10.21
C LYS A 204 9.31 -11.92 -9.35
N PHE A 205 10.17 -12.55 -8.55
CA PHE A 205 11.08 -11.82 -7.69
C PHE A 205 12.37 -12.59 -7.40
N ASP A 206 13.43 -11.84 -7.15
CA ASP A 206 14.68 -12.30 -6.59
C ASP A 206 15.01 -11.51 -5.30
N ASP A 207 16.24 -11.54 -4.82
CA ASP A 207 16.64 -10.85 -3.60
C ASP A 207 16.60 -9.31 -3.70
N ARG A 208 16.56 -8.75 -4.91
CA ARG A 208 16.72 -7.31 -5.16
C ARG A 208 15.61 -6.67 -5.99
N ASN A 209 14.93 -7.44 -6.81
CA ASN A 209 13.99 -6.92 -7.79
C ASN A 209 12.71 -7.73 -7.80
N ALA A 210 11.62 -7.08 -8.20
CA ALA A 210 10.39 -7.75 -8.56
C ALA A 210 9.86 -7.26 -9.89
N GLU A 211 9.29 -8.17 -10.67
CA GLU A 211 8.52 -7.95 -11.89
C GLU A 211 7.08 -8.39 -11.62
N ILE A 212 6.15 -7.47 -11.70
CA ILE A 212 4.75 -7.66 -11.36
C ILE A 212 3.93 -7.44 -12.63
N LYS A 213 3.41 -8.52 -13.21
CA LYS A 213 2.61 -8.53 -14.44
C LYS A 213 1.13 -8.57 -14.11
N TYR A 214 0.39 -7.70 -14.73
CA TYR A 214 -1.07 -7.59 -14.66
C TYR A 214 -1.63 -7.33 -16.07
N ASN A 215 -2.96 -7.40 -16.26
CA ASN A 215 -3.57 -7.40 -17.58
C ASN A 215 -3.02 -6.36 -18.55
N ASP A 216 -2.87 -5.10 -18.10
CA ASP A 216 -2.57 -3.97 -18.99
C ASP A 216 -1.11 -3.51 -18.90
N GLY A 217 -0.25 -4.26 -18.20
CA GLY A 217 1.13 -3.82 -18.07
C GLY A 217 2.00 -4.59 -17.09
N VAL A 218 3.15 -3.99 -16.82
CA VAL A 218 4.18 -4.55 -15.95
C VAL A 218 4.73 -3.45 -15.06
N LEU A 219 4.84 -3.73 -13.77
CA LEU A 219 5.60 -2.94 -12.81
C LEU A 219 6.89 -3.71 -12.46
N ASN A 220 8.04 -3.10 -12.75
CA ASN A 220 9.33 -3.55 -12.24
C ASN A 220 9.75 -2.63 -11.11
N CYS A 221 10.26 -3.18 -10.01
CA CYS A 221 10.72 -2.37 -8.89
C CYS A 221 11.89 -3.02 -8.16
N ARG A 222 12.68 -2.18 -7.49
CA ARG A 222 13.65 -2.64 -6.50
C ARG A 222 12.93 -3.05 -5.22
N LEU A 223 13.41 -4.12 -4.60
CA LEU A 223 12.96 -4.60 -3.30
C LEU A 223 13.86 -4.03 -2.18
N ILE A 224 13.35 -4.02 -0.96
CA ILE A 224 14.15 -3.70 0.22
C ILE A 224 14.97 -4.95 0.59
N ASP A 225 16.27 -4.83 0.52
CA ASP A 225 17.22 -5.90 0.88
C ASP A 225 17.29 -6.08 2.40
N GLY A 226 17.56 -7.32 2.82
CA GLY A 226 17.78 -7.69 4.21
C GLY A 226 16.73 -8.64 4.78
N ARG A 227 17.02 -9.18 5.95
CA ARG A 227 16.13 -10.10 6.65
C ARG A 227 15.07 -9.35 7.44
N TYR A 228 13.81 -9.55 7.10
CA TYR A 228 12.69 -9.01 7.88
C TYR A 228 12.69 -9.59 9.31
N PRO A 229 12.40 -8.78 10.35
CA PRO A 229 12.32 -9.27 11.73
C PRO A 229 11.33 -10.42 11.87
N ASN A 230 11.58 -11.32 12.83
CA ASN A 230 10.64 -12.40 13.14
C ASN A 230 9.36 -11.80 13.76
N TYR A 231 8.43 -11.42 12.93
CA TYR A 231 7.17 -10.79 13.33
C TYR A 231 6.29 -11.72 14.18
N ASN A 232 6.40 -13.03 14.03
CA ASN A 232 5.62 -13.98 14.83
C ASN A 232 6.02 -13.97 16.30
N SER A 233 7.27 -13.65 16.63
CA SER A 233 7.78 -13.62 18.00
C SER A 233 7.22 -12.48 18.86
N VAL A 234 6.70 -11.42 18.24
CA VAL A 234 6.13 -10.25 18.94
C VAL A 234 4.62 -10.31 19.09
N ILE A 235 3.95 -11.25 18.41
CA ILE A 235 2.50 -11.44 18.49
C ILE A 235 2.18 -12.25 19.76
N PRO A 236 1.46 -11.67 20.75
CA PRO A 236 1.06 -12.40 21.94
C PRO A 236 0.15 -13.58 21.58
N THR A 237 0.38 -14.71 22.24
CA THR A 237 -0.45 -15.91 22.09
C THR A 237 -1.44 -16.09 23.25
N ASP A 238 -1.29 -15.30 24.33
CA ASP A 238 -2.10 -15.36 25.52
C ASP A 238 -2.57 -13.94 25.92
N ASN A 239 -3.70 -13.55 25.38
CA ASN A 239 -4.43 -12.31 25.70
C ASN A 239 -5.86 -12.71 26.12
N PRO A 240 -6.08 -13.08 27.42
CA PRO A 240 -7.33 -13.70 27.84
C PRO A 240 -8.51 -12.72 27.95
N SER A 241 -8.26 -11.44 28.15
CA SER A 241 -9.31 -10.43 28.25
C SER A 241 -9.75 -9.99 26.87
N GLN A 242 -11.02 -10.13 26.55
CA GLN A 242 -11.55 -9.83 25.23
C GLN A 242 -12.72 -8.85 25.32
N THR A 243 -12.76 -7.89 24.42
CA THR A 243 -13.92 -7.01 24.25
C THR A 243 -14.34 -6.96 22.79
N THR A 244 -15.62 -7.18 22.55
CA THR A 244 -16.25 -6.98 21.24
C THR A 244 -16.98 -5.66 21.25
N VAL A 245 -16.70 -4.81 20.26
CA VAL A 245 -17.25 -3.46 20.15
C VAL A 245 -17.54 -3.10 18.70
N ASP A 246 -18.58 -2.29 18.47
CA ASP A 246 -18.85 -1.70 17.15
C ASP A 246 -17.68 -0.83 16.72
N ARG A 247 -17.06 -1.18 15.60
CA ARG A 247 -15.85 -0.52 15.07
C ARG A 247 -16.09 0.95 14.70
N ARG A 248 -17.25 1.25 14.09
CA ARG A 248 -17.58 2.62 13.66
C ARG A 248 -17.90 3.51 14.86
N ALA A 249 -18.59 2.97 15.85
CA ALA A 249 -18.87 3.68 17.09
C ALA A 249 -17.58 4.01 17.83
N LEU A 250 -16.66 3.03 17.98
CA LEU A 250 -15.35 3.24 18.60
C LEU A 250 -14.52 4.28 17.83
N LEU A 251 -14.44 4.17 16.52
CA LEU A 251 -13.71 5.12 15.66
C LEU A 251 -14.30 6.55 15.79
N SER A 252 -15.63 6.66 15.87
CA SER A 252 -16.30 7.95 16.04
C SER A 252 -16.06 8.55 17.42
N ALA A 253 -16.06 7.72 18.49
CA ALA A 253 -15.72 8.15 19.84
C ALA A 253 -14.27 8.66 19.92
N LEU A 254 -13.32 7.93 19.34
CA LEU A 254 -11.93 8.35 19.27
C LEU A 254 -11.76 9.71 18.56
N ARG A 255 -12.48 9.95 17.47
CA ARG A 255 -12.45 11.24 16.77
C ARG A 255 -12.96 12.41 17.62
N ARG A 256 -13.90 12.16 18.52
CA ARG A 256 -14.42 13.21 19.44
C ARG A 256 -13.56 13.40 20.67
N VAL A 257 -12.91 12.35 21.15
CA VAL A 257 -12.09 12.36 22.36
C VAL A 257 -10.66 12.82 22.08
N LEU A 258 -10.06 12.41 20.96
CA LEU A 258 -8.66 12.68 20.63
C LEU A 258 -8.27 14.19 20.58
N PRO A 259 -9.12 15.14 20.14
CA PRO A 259 -8.80 16.57 20.20
C PRO A 259 -8.54 17.12 21.61
N PHE A 260 -8.86 16.37 22.65
CA PHE A 260 -8.63 16.73 24.06
C PHE A 260 -7.39 16.03 24.65
N ALA A 261 -6.68 15.24 23.85
CA ALA A 261 -5.41 14.64 24.24
C ALA A 261 -4.26 15.60 24.05
N SER A 262 -3.19 15.46 24.84
CA SER A 262 -1.94 16.18 24.58
C SER A 262 -1.44 15.91 23.15
N GLU A 263 -1.06 16.98 22.45
CA GLU A 263 -0.61 16.93 21.06
C GLU A 263 0.64 16.05 20.88
N SER A 264 1.50 16.03 21.88
CA SER A 264 2.76 15.27 21.86
C SER A 264 2.56 13.76 22.01
N SER A 265 1.68 13.33 22.93
CA SER A 265 1.44 11.92 23.23
C SER A 265 0.28 11.34 22.44
N GLN A 266 -0.76 12.12 22.20
CA GLN A 266 -2.04 11.65 21.63
C GLN A 266 -2.60 10.44 22.41
N LEU A 267 -2.36 10.43 23.75
CA LEU A 267 -2.74 9.32 24.61
C LEU A 267 -4.25 9.25 24.77
N VAL A 268 -4.79 8.10 24.50
CA VAL A 268 -6.19 7.74 24.77
C VAL A 268 -6.19 6.56 25.76
N ARG A 269 -6.98 6.69 26.84
CA ARG A 269 -7.24 5.60 27.77
C ARG A 269 -8.51 4.87 27.35
N LEU A 270 -8.40 3.56 27.28
CA LEU A 270 -9.53 2.63 27.17
C LEU A 270 -9.75 1.98 28.54
N HIS A 271 -10.93 2.11 29.11
CA HIS A 271 -11.33 1.40 30.32
C HIS A 271 -12.48 0.44 29.99
N MET A 272 -12.28 -0.82 30.33
CA MET A 272 -13.22 -1.91 30.03
C MET A 272 -13.67 -2.60 31.31
N GLU A 273 -14.95 -2.74 31.44
CA GLU A 273 -15.61 -3.56 32.45
C GLU A 273 -16.89 -4.18 31.85
N ASN A 274 -17.53 -5.08 32.55
CA ASN A 274 -18.69 -5.79 32.01
C ASN A 274 -19.79 -4.79 31.56
N GLY A 275 -20.11 -4.81 30.27
CA GLY A 275 -21.14 -3.98 29.66
C GLY A 275 -20.74 -2.51 29.43
N ARG A 276 -19.52 -2.09 29.81
CA ARG A 276 -19.06 -0.71 29.70
C ARG A 276 -17.68 -0.62 29.09
N PHE A 277 -17.58 0.18 28.05
CA PHE A 277 -16.33 0.56 27.39
C PHE A 277 -16.22 2.08 27.40
N GLU A 278 -15.27 2.62 28.15
CA GLU A 278 -15.03 4.06 28.22
C GLU A 278 -13.77 4.43 27.45
N VAL A 279 -13.87 5.43 26.58
CA VAL A 279 -12.76 6.05 25.85
C VAL A 279 -12.56 7.43 26.44
N SER A 280 -11.36 7.74 26.89
CA SER A 280 -11.05 9.05 27.49
C SER A 280 -9.67 9.55 27.10
N SER A 281 -9.51 10.86 27.12
CA SER A 281 -8.23 11.54 26.97
C SER A 281 -8.21 12.81 27.83
N GLU A 282 -7.02 13.27 28.16
CA GLU A 282 -6.80 14.50 28.88
C GLU A 282 -5.50 15.19 28.46
N ASP A 283 -5.49 16.50 28.56
CA ASP A 283 -4.31 17.32 28.47
C ASP A 283 -4.21 18.16 29.75
N ILE A 284 -3.25 17.79 30.60
CA ILE A 284 -3.07 18.42 31.92
C ILE A 284 -2.59 19.86 31.75
N ASP A 285 -1.76 20.14 30.77
CA ASP A 285 -1.16 21.46 30.54
C ASP A 285 -2.22 22.50 30.12
N PHE A 286 -3.22 22.06 29.39
CA PHE A 286 -4.34 22.90 28.91
C PHE A 286 -5.62 22.70 29.74
N ALA A 287 -5.60 21.84 30.77
CA ALA A 287 -6.75 21.48 31.58
C ALA A 287 -8.00 21.06 30.76
N THR A 288 -7.78 20.33 29.71
CA THR A 288 -8.85 19.80 28.84
C THR A 288 -9.00 18.29 29.05
N SER A 289 -10.22 17.80 28.98
CA SER A 289 -10.50 16.36 29.01
C SER A 289 -11.79 16.02 28.29
N ALA A 290 -11.86 14.82 27.78
CA ALA A 290 -13.07 14.26 27.19
C ALA A 290 -13.17 12.79 27.54
N LYS A 291 -14.42 12.31 27.66
CA LYS A 291 -14.72 10.90 27.83
C LYS A 291 -16.04 10.54 27.17
N GLU A 292 -16.10 9.32 26.68
CA GLU A 292 -17.26 8.78 26.00
C GLU A 292 -17.43 7.30 26.36
N GLN A 293 -18.68 6.86 26.44
CA GLN A 293 -18.99 5.47 26.79
C GLN A 293 -19.67 4.79 25.61
N LEU A 294 -19.27 3.54 25.40
CA LEU A 294 -19.82 2.64 24.38
C LEU A 294 -20.32 1.36 25.04
N SER A 295 -21.28 0.71 24.44
CA SER A 295 -21.65 -0.65 24.79
C SER A 295 -20.63 -1.64 24.26
N CYS A 296 -20.29 -2.65 25.05
CA CYS A 296 -19.39 -3.71 24.64
C CYS A 296 -19.79 -5.04 25.28
N GLU A 297 -19.30 -6.12 24.70
CA GLU A 297 -19.24 -7.43 25.35
C GLU A 297 -17.80 -7.61 25.84
N TYR A 298 -17.60 -7.63 27.14
CA TYR A 298 -16.28 -7.76 27.75
C TYR A 298 -16.18 -9.00 28.62
N THR A 299 -15.11 -9.74 28.44
CA THR A 299 -14.74 -10.90 29.27
C THR A 299 -13.37 -10.64 29.89
N GLY A 300 -13.32 -10.52 31.22
CA GLY A 300 -12.10 -10.26 31.97
C GLY A 300 -12.34 -9.44 33.23
N ALA A 301 -11.28 -9.20 34.00
CA ALA A 301 -11.30 -8.25 35.11
C ALA A 301 -11.29 -6.80 34.57
N PRO A 302 -11.89 -5.83 35.29
CA PRO A 302 -11.81 -4.42 34.89
C PRO A 302 -10.38 -4.00 34.61
N MET A 303 -10.16 -3.37 33.43
CA MET A 303 -8.82 -2.99 32.95
C MET A 303 -8.83 -1.61 32.34
N SER A 304 -7.76 -0.85 32.59
CA SER A 304 -7.44 0.38 31.86
C SER A 304 -6.14 0.21 31.10
N ILE A 305 -6.11 0.62 29.85
CA ILE A 305 -4.92 0.58 28.99
C ILE A 305 -4.83 1.85 28.15
N GLY A 306 -3.61 2.35 27.94
CA GLY A 306 -3.35 3.52 27.10
C GLY A 306 -2.88 3.13 25.71
N PHE A 307 -3.33 3.86 24.70
CA PHE A 307 -2.82 3.75 23.33
C PHE A 307 -2.61 5.11 22.72
N LYS A 308 -1.73 5.19 21.72
CA LYS A 308 -1.67 6.35 20.85
C LYS A 308 -2.94 6.39 19.99
N GLY A 309 -3.78 7.39 20.22
CA GLY A 309 -5.11 7.47 19.62
C GLY A 309 -5.09 7.48 18.08
N SER A 310 -4.12 8.21 17.47
CA SER A 310 -3.96 8.19 16.00
C SER A 310 -3.64 6.80 15.46
N SER A 311 -2.78 6.04 16.12
CA SER A 311 -2.45 4.66 15.71
C SER A 311 -3.64 3.72 15.87
N LEU A 312 -4.40 3.85 16.95
CA LEU A 312 -5.62 3.08 17.14
C LEU A 312 -6.68 3.39 16.07
N MET A 313 -6.83 4.68 15.70
CA MET A 313 -7.73 5.09 14.62
C MET A 313 -7.27 4.53 13.25
N GLU A 314 -5.98 4.51 12.97
CA GLU A 314 -5.43 3.90 11.75
C GLU A 314 -5.77 2.41 11.68
N VAL A 315 -5.54 1.66 12.78
CA VAL A 315 -5.89 0.24 12.88
C VAL A 315 -7.37 0.01 12.58
N LEU A 316 -8.25 0.72 13.28
CA LEU A 316 -9.70 0.59 13.10
C LEU A 316 -10.19 1.01 11.71
N SER A 317 -9.54 2.00 11.10
CA SER A 317 -9.92 2.48 9.76
C SER A 317 -9.55 1.51 8.64
N ASN A 318 -8.57 0.63 8.89
CA ASN A 318 -8.10 -0.37 7.91
C ASN A 318 -8.69 -1.77 8.13
N LEU A 319 -9.65 -1.91 9.04
CA LEU A 319 -10.52 -3.08 9.19
C LEU A 319 -11.86 -2.83 8.51
N SER A 320 -12.43 -3.86 7.90
CA SER A 320 -13.70 -3.74 7.13
C SER A 320 -14.93 -4.27 7.88
N SER A 321 -14.74 -5.10 8.92
CA SER A 321 -15.85 -5.66 9.72
C SER A 321 -16.63 -4.58 10.48
N ASP A 322 -17.90 -4.83 10.73
CA ASP A 322 -18.74 -3.93 11.55
C ASP A 322 -18.32 -3.97 13.03
N GLN A 323 -17.96 -5.13 13.54
CA GLN A 323 -17.45 -5.33 14.88
C GLN A 323 -15.98 -5.76 14.89
N VAL A 324 -15.26 -5.39 15.95
CA VAL A 324 -13.88 -5.82 16.19
C VAL A 324 -13.77 -6.44 17.58
N VAL A 325 -12.85 -7.38 17.69
CA VAL A 325 -12.46 -7.98 18.97
C VAL A 325 -11.11 -7.43 19.36
N ILE A 326 -11.02 -6.80 20.53
CA ILE A 326 -9.79 -6.33 21.15
C ILE A 326 -9.40 -7.33 22.23
N MET A 327 -8.22 -7.92 22.11
CA MET A 327 -7.70 -8.93 23.03
C MET A 327 -6.49 -8.37 23.79
N LEU A 328 -6.53 -8.44 25.11
CA LEU A 328 -5.55 -7.85 26.02
C LEU A 328 -5.14 -8.86 27.09
N ALA A 329 -3.90 -8.73 27.56
CA ALA A 329 -3.43 -9.47 28.75
C ALA A 329 -3.33 -8.56 29.96
N ASP A 330 -2.55 -7.49 29.85
CA ASP A 330 -2.32 -6.49 30.87
C ASP A 330 -1.99 -5.13 30.22
N PRO A 331 -1.97 -4.02 30.99
CA PRO A 331 -1.75 -2.67 30.44
C PRO A 331 -0.37 -2.40 29.82
N SER A 332 0.60 -3.30 30.01
CA SER A 332 1.98 -3.14 29.51
C SER A 332 2.28 -3.98 28.26
N ARG A 333 1.42 -4.91 27.93
CA ARG A 333 1.61 -5.85 26.80
C ARG A 333 0.81 -5.42 25.58
N ALA A 334 1.32 -5.78 24.41
CA ALA A 334 0.66 -5.47 23.14
C ALA A 334 -0.78 -5.98 23.10
N GLY A 335 -1.68 -5.11 22.64
CA GLY A 335 -3.05 -5.46 22.33
C GLY A 335 -3.16 -6.03 20.92
N ILE A 336 -4.05 -7.00 20.73
CA ILE A 336 -4.42 -7.54 19.42
C ILE A 336 -5.82 -7.07 19.09
N ILE A 337 -6.00 -6.62 17.85
CA ILE A 337 -7.30 -6.23 17.30
C ILE A 337 -7.54 -7.05 16.04
N VAL A 338 -8.65 -7.76 16.03
CA VAL A 338 -9.07 -8.57 14.88
C VAL A 338 -10.49 -8.23 14.46
N PRO A 339 -10.88 -8.45 13.19
CA PRO A 339 -12.29 -8.41 12.83
C PRO A 339 -13.05 -9.50 13.60
N ALA A 340 -14.29 -9.21 14.04
CA ALA A 340 -15.11 -10.20 14.69
C ALA A 340 -15.47 -11.37 13.76
N GLU A 341 -15.61 -11.07 12.47
CA GLU A 341 -15.74 -12.03 11.37
C GLU A 341 -14.53 -11.89 10.46
N GLN A 342 -13.71 -12.93 10.40
CA GLN A 342 -12.57 -13.00 9.49
C GLN A 342 -13.06 -13.12 8.04
N PRO A 343 -12.38 -12.47 7.08
CA PRO A 343 -12.66 -12.73 5.67
C PRO A 343 -12.43 -14.21 5.33
N GLU A 344 -13.12 -14.68 4.29
CA GLU A 344 -12.98 -16.06 3.83
C GLU A 344 -11.51 -16.37 3.46
N ASP A 345 -11.02 -17.52 3.91
CA ASP A 345 -9.64 -17.97 3.72
C ASP A 345 -8.54 -16.99 4.22
N GLU A 346 -8.89 -16.03 5.08
CA GLU A 346 -7.91 -15.09 5.66
C GLU A 346 -7.89 -15.12 7.19
N ASP A 347 -6.72 -14.78 7.75
CA ASP A 347 -6.52 -14.47 9.17
C ASP A 347 -5.89 -13.08 9.27
N VAL A 348 -6.72 -12.08 9.53
CA VAL A 348 -6.35 -10.68 9.68
C VAL A 348 -6.11 -10.38 11.16
N LEU A 349 -4.91 -9.93 11.48
CA LEU A 349 -4.51 -9.56 12.84
C LEU A 349 -3.77 -8.23 12.82
N MET A 350 -4.16 -7.35 13.71
CA MET A 350 -3.46 -6.09 13.96
C MET A 350 -3.00 -6.03 15.41
N LEU A 351 -1.75 -5.67 15.61
CA LEU A 351 -1.15 -5.51 16.93
C LEU A 351 -0.87 -4.01 17.14
N ILE A 352 -1.08 -3.55 18.36
CA ILE A 352 -0.77 -2.19 18.80
C ILE A 352 -0.07 -2.21 20.15
N MET A 353 1.06 -1.50 20.25
CA MET A 353 1.79 -1.36 21.51
C MET A 353 1.08 -0.35 22.43
N PRO A 354 0.92 -0.67 23.73
CA PRO A 354 0.33 0.25 24.68
C PRO A 354 1.28 1.40 25.03
N MET A 355 0.70 2.45 25.55
CA MET A 355 1.40 3.56 26.21
C MET A 355 1.13 3.50 27.70
N LEU A 356 2.13 3.81 28.52
CA LEU A 356 1.97 3.87 29.95
C LEU A 356 0.94 4.95 30.34
N LEU A 357 0.02 4.58 31.19
CA LEU A 357 -0.88 5.54 31.83
C LEU A 357 -0.17 6.13 33.04
N ASN A 358 -0.15 7.48 33.13
CA ASN A 358 0.24 8.14 34.37
C ASN A 358 -0.88 7.88 35.41
N GLU A 359 -0.51 7.34 36.54
CA GLU A 359 -1.42 7.16 37.69
C GLU A 359 -1.78 8.48 38.35
#